data_a521b7713a12ab5ac83ede3919ace8f0
#
_entry.id   a521b7713a12ab5ac83ede3919ace8f0
#
_cell.length_a   1.000
_cell.length_b   1.000
_cell.length_c   1.000
_cell.angle_alpha   90.00
_cell.angle_beta   90.00
_cell.angle_gamma   90.00
#
_symmetry.space_group_name_H-M   'P 1'
#
loop_
_entity.id
_entity.type
_entity.pdbx_description
1 polymer ?
#
loop_
_entity_poly.entity_id
_entity_poly.type
_entity_poly.pdbx_seq_one_letter_code
_entity_poly.pdbx_strand_id
1 'polypeptide(L)'
;MSAALLQAQGLNTYYGDSHALRDAGLTIAPGTALGLLGRNGMGKTTLIRTVMGYLRSRGGSVRWQGQEVLGSAPERMARLGIGYVPEGRGVFPNLSVRENLVMCARPGPGGQRDWTFERVMHTFPRLTERLDHGGQQLSGGEQQMLSIGRALMTNPLLLILDEATEGLAPLVVQEIWRVIGEIRGSGIATLIVDRSARMVLANTDHAVVLEKGQVVLQGTSRELAAQPEALAQLLGV
;
A
#
# COMPACT_ATOMS: atom_id res chain seq x y z
N MET A 1 -9.92 -7.37 -22.04
CA MET A 1 -9.38 -6.56 -20.93
C MET A 1 -9.68 -7.29 -19.63
N SER A 2 -8.69 -7.62 -18.82
CA SER A 2 -8.91 -8.26 -17.51
C SER A 2 -9.76 -7.33 -16.64
N ALA A 3 -10.76 -7.89 -15.93
CA ALA A 3 -11.57 -7.11 -15.01
C ALA A 3 -10.69 -6.48 -13.90
N ALA A 4 -10.93 -5.25 -13.53
CA ALA A 4 -10.16 -4.56 -12.49
C ALA A 4 -10.33 -5.27 -11.13
N LEU A 5 -9.24 -5.40 -10.37
CA LEU A 5 -9.29 -5.89 -8.99
C LEU A 5 -9.88 -4.81 -8.07
N LEU A 6 -9.36 -3.58 -8.18
CA LEU A 6 -9.84 -2.40 -7.50
C LEU A 6 -10.08 -1.28 -8.51
N GLN A 7 -11.22 -0.61 -8.44
CA GLN A 7 -11.54 0.56 -9.24
C GLN A 7 -12.17 1.61 -8.33
N ALA A 8 -11.55 2.79 -8.26
CA ALA A 8 -12.07 3.96 -7.59
C ALA A 8 -12.26 5.08 -8.60
N GLN A 9 -13.42 5.75 -8.59
CA GLN A 9 -13.76 6.79 -9.56
C GLN A 9 -14.59 7.89 -8.90
N GLY A 10 -14.33 9.14 -9.28
CA GLY A 10 -15.15 10.28 -8.89
C GLY A 10 -15.16 10.55 -7.39
N LEU A 11 -14.11 10.18 -6.65
CA LEU A 11 -14.09 10.31 -5.19
C LEU A 11 -13.97 11.78 -4.79
N ASN A 12 -14.90 12.22 -3.93
CA ASN A 12 -14.95 13.55 -3.36
C ASN A 12 -14.96 13.46 -1.83
N THR A 13 -13.79 13.63 -1.21
CA THR A 13 -13.57 13.44 0.23
C THR A 13 -13.21 14.75 0.90
N TYR A 14 -13.73 14.97 2.11
CA TYR A 14 -13.59 16.20 2.86
C TYR A 14 -13.09 15.95 4.29
N TYR A 15 -12.30 16.89 4.81
CA TYR A 15 -12.03 17.06 6.23
C TYR A 15 -12.73 18.34 6.69
N GLY A 16 -13.88 18.21 7.35
CA GLY A 16 -14.77 19.34 7.60
C GLY A 16 -15.19 20.00 6.28
N ASP A 17 -14.80 21.26 6.09
CA ASP A 17 -15.06 22.03 4.86
C ASP A 17 -13.92 21.93 3.84
N SER A 18 -12.78 21.37 4.21
CA SER A 18 -11.62 21.22 3.33
C SER A 18 -11.84 20.08 2.34
N HIS A 19 -11.92 20.40 1.04
CA HIS A 19 -12.09 19.45 -0.05
C HIS A 19 -10.75 18.80 -0.39
N ALA A 20 -10.47 17.63 0.18
CA ALA A 20 -9.18 16.95 0.09
C ALA A 20 -9.02 16.08 -1.16
N LEU A 21 -10.10 15.44 -1.63
CA LEU A 21 -10.12 14.73 -2.92
C LEU A 21 -11.22 15.31 -3.81
N ARG A 22 -10.88 15.57 -5.07
CA ARG A 22 -11.70 16.22 -6.06
C ARG A 22 -11.77 15.37 -7.32
N ASP A 23 -12.84 14.62 -7.46
CA ASP A 23 -13.05 13.69 -8.58
C ASP A 23 -11.87 12.70 -8.77
N ALA A 24 -11.26 12.29 -7.66
CA ALA A 24 -10.08 11.44 -7.68
C ALA A 24 -10.44 9.98 -7.95
N GLY A 25 -9.51 9.25 -8.56
CA GLY A 25 -9.70 7.83 -8.82
C GLY A 25 -8.42 7.12 -9.19
N LEU A 26 -8.48 5.79 -9.17
CA LEU A 26 -7.41 4.88 -9.63
C LEU A 26 -8.00 3.53 -10.01
N THR A 27 -7.26 2.78 -10.80
CA THR A 27 -7.63 1.41 -11.19
C THR A 27 -6.43 0.50 -11.04
N ILE A 28 -6.62 -0.68 -10.41
CA ILE A 28 -5.59 -1.70 -10.23
C ILE A 28 -6.11 -3.00 -10.82
N ALA A 29 -5.36 -3.59 -11.73
CA ALA A 29 -5.66 -4.92 -12.27
C ALA A 29 -5.08 -6.01 -11.34
N PRO A 30 -5.61 -7.26 -11.38
CA PRO A 30 -5.03 -8.37 -10.63
C PRO A 30 -3.55 -8.56 -10.97
N GLY A 31 -2.72 -8.78 -9.96
CA GLY A 31 -1.28 -9.04 -10.12
C GLY A 31 -0.44 -7.88 -10.64
N THR A 32 -1.02 -6.68 -10.79
CA THR A 32 -0.27 -5.50 -11.25
C THR A 32 0.12 -4.59 -10.11
N ALA A 33 1.18 -3.80 -10.32
CA ALA A 33 1.64 -2.79 -9.39
C ALA A 33 1.29 -1.38 -9.88
N LEU A 34 0.62 -0.60 -9.03
CA LEU A 34 0.31 0.81 -9.27
C LEU A 34 1.12 1.71 -8.33
N GLY A 35 1.83 2.68 -8.88
CA GLY A 35 2.45 3.77 -8.15
C GLY A 35 1.49 4.92 -7.93
N LEU A 36 1.43 5.45 -6.71
CA LEU A 36 0.68 6.67 -6.41
C LEU A 36 1.67 7.77 -6.01
N LEU A 37 1.91 8.70 -6.91
CA LEU A 37 2.86 9.78 -6.79
C LEU A 37 2.18 11.11 -6.46
N GLY A 38 2.95 12.06 -5.95
CA GLY A 38 2.50 13.41 -5.62
C GLY A 38 3.26 13.95 -4.41
N ARG A 39 3.32 15.27 -4.29
CA ARG A 39 3.94 15.95 -3.14
C ARG A 39 3.20 15.63 -1.84
N ASN A 40 3.83 15.92 -0.70
CA ASN A 40 3.17 15.78 0.60
C ASN A 40 1.94 16.73 0.68
N GLY A 41 0.86 16.25 1.29
CA GLY A 41 -0.39 17.00 1.37
C GLY A 41 -1.27 16.99 0.10
N MET A 42 -0.87 16.31 -0.98
CA MET A 42 -1.65 16.26 -2.23
C MET A 42 -2.82 15.28 -2.20
N GLY A 43 -3.04 14.54 -1.10
CA GLY A 43 -4.22 13.67 -0.93
C GLY A 43 -3.95 12.17 -1.09
N LYS A 44 -2.69 11.71 -1.21
CA LYS A 44 -2.35 10.28 -1.40
C LYS A 44 -2.92 9.39 -0.29
N THR A 45 -2.55 9.64 0.96
CA THR A 45 -3.07 8.91 2.13
C THR A 45 -4.59 9.09 2.30
N THR A 46 -5.13 10.25 1.92
CA THR A 46 -6.59 10.49 1.91
C THR A 46 -7.29 9.56 0.91
N LEU A 47 -6.72 9.39 -0.29
CA LEU A 47 -7.26 8.47 -1.30
C LEU A 47 -7.24 7.02 -0.79
N ILE A 48 -6.10 6.57 -0.23
CA ILE A 48 -5.99 5.24 0.39
C ILE A 48 -7.04 5.07 1.50
N ARG A 49 -7.12 6.01 2.43
CA ARG A 49 -8.08 5.95 3.55
C ARG A 49 -9.53 5.96 3.10
N THR A 50 -9.84 6.68 2.02
CA THR A 50 -11.19 6.68 1.44
C THR A 50 -11.52 5.33 0.82
N VAL A 51 -10.61 4.75 0.03
CA VAL A 51 -10.75 3.41 -0.56
C VAL A 51 -10.89 2.35 0.53
N MET A 52 -10.10 2.45 1.61
CA MET A 52 -10.13 1.51 2.74
C MET A 52 -11.33 1.69 3.68
N GLY A 53 -12.16 2.72 3.47
CA GLY A 53 -13.35 2.98 4.28
C GLY A 53 -13.10 3.68 5.61
N TYR A 54 -11.88 4.20 5.85
CA TYR A 54 -11.59 5.04 7.02
C TYR A 54 -12.18 6.45 6.89
N LEU A 55 -12.38 6.92 5.65
CA LEU A 55 -12.96 8.21 5.34
C LEU A 55 -14.16 8.04 4.40
N ARG A 56 -15.19 8.85 4.61
CA ARG A 56 -16.37 8.87 3.75
C ARG A 56 -16.14 9.79 2.56
N SER A 57 -16.46 9.31 1.36
CA SER A 57 -16.61 10.15 0.17
C SER A 57 -18.03 10.65 0.07
N ARG A 58 -18.21 11.90 -0.36
CA ARG A 58 -19.55 12.48 -0.64
C ARG A 58 -20.06 12.12 -2.04
N GLY A 59 -19.25 11.46 -2.87
CA GLY A 59 -19.61 11.02 -4.21
C GLY A 59 -18.57 10.03 -4.74
N GLY A 60 -18.83 9.50 -5.92
CA GLY A 60 -17.98 8.52 -6.58
C GLY A 60 -18.37 7.08 -6.30
N SER A 61 -17.47 6.16 -6.65
CA SER A 61 -17.66 4.73 -6.56
C SER A 61 -16.33 4.07 -6.21
N VAL A 62 -16.35 3.04 -5.37
CA VAL A 62 -15.22 2.12 -5.17
C VAL A 62 -15.71 0.71 -5.41
N ARG A 63 -15.13 0.04 -6.42
CA ARG A 63 -15.49 -1.34 -6.75
C ARG A 63 -14.34 -2.27 -6.49
N TRP A 64 -14.61 -3.35 -5.80
CA TRP A 64 -13.72 -4.46 -5.59
C TRP A 64 -14.22 -5.66 -6.39
N GLN A 65 -13.42 -6.15 -7.35
CA GLN A 65 -13.83 -7.23 -8.26
C GLN A 65 -15.23 -6.99 -8.87
N GLY A 66 -15.50 -5.73 -9.27
CA GLY A 66 -16.77 -5.30 -9.86
C GLY A 66 -17.91 -5.01 -8.88
N GLN A 67 -17.79 -5.40 -7.61
CA GLN A 67 -18.81 -5.13 -6.58
C GLN A 67 -18.59 -3.77 -5.91
N GLU A 68 -19.65 -2.99 -5.75
CA GLU A 68 -19.60 -1.70 -5.06
C GLU A 68 -19.30 -1.88 -3.56
N VAL A 69 -18.26 -1.19 -3.08
CA VAL A 69 -17.79 -1.27 -1.70
C VAL A 69 -17.56 0.10 -1.05
N LEU A 70 -17.88 1.20 -1.72
CA LEU A 70 -17.74 2.54 -1.15
C LEU A 70 -18.53 2.64 0.17
N GLY A 71 -17.89 3.18 1.20
CA GLY A 71 -18.48 3.28 2.54
C GLY A 71 -18.50 1.98 3.34
N SER A 72 -17.91 0.90 2.82
CA SER A 72 -17.67 -0.31 3.62
C SER A 72 -16.69 -0.04 4.74
N ALA A 73 -16.91 -0.69 5.91
CA ALA A 73 -16.01 -0.59 7.03
C ALA A 73 -14.60 -1.17 6.70
N PRO A 74 -13.51 -0.64 7.30
CA PRO A 74 -12.14 -1.10 7.04
C PRO A 74 -11.94 -2.61 7.26
N GLU A 75 -12.63 -3.19 8.26
CA GLU A 75 -12.58 -4.62 8.56
C GLU A 75 -13.16 -5.45 7.41
N ARG A 76 -14.19 -4.94 6.73
CA ARG A 76 -14.74 -5.58 5.55
C ARG A 76 -13.76 -5.53 4.40
N MET A 77 -13.13 -4.37 4.15
CA MET A 77 -12.11 -4.22 3.10
C MET A 77 -10.94 -5.18 3.34
N ALA A 78 -10.49 -5.29 4.59
CA ALA A 78 -9.46 -6.26 4.95
C ALA A 78 -9.89 -7.71 4.68
N ARG A 79 -11.14 -8.11 5.02
CA ARG A 79 -11.68 -9.47 4.75
C ARG A 79 -11.84 -9.75 3.26
N LEU A 80 -12.05 -8.74 2.43
CA LEU A 80 -12.08 -8.86 0.97
C LEU A 80 -10.69 -9.13 0.36
N GLY A 81 -9.62 -9.08 1.18
CA GLY A 81 -8.27 -9.40 0.75
C GLY A 81 -7.41 -8.18 0.47
N ILE A 82 -7.67 -7.05 1.11
CA ILE A 82 -6.77 -5.88 1.05
C ILE A 82 -5.91 -5.86 2.30
N GLY A 83 -4.59 -6.03 2.13
CA GLY A 83 -3.58 -5.79 3.16
C GLY A 83 -3.16 -4.32 3.11
N TYR A 84 -3.00 -3.69 4.28
CA TYR A 84 -2.58 -2.29 4.38
C TYR A 84 -1.42 -2.12 5.34
N VAL A 85 -0.35 -1.53 4.85
CA VAL A 85 0.83 -1.11 5.61
C VAL A 85 0.76 0.42 5.69
N PRO A 86 0.33 0.99 6.81
CA PRO A 86 0.17 2.43 6.96
C PRO A 86 1.51 3.14 7.18
N GLU A 87 1.56 4.42 6.91
CA GLU A 87 2.56 5.33 7.46
C GLU A 87 2.60 5.16 8.99
N GLY A 88 3.80 5.15 9.59
CA GLY A 88 3.94 4.98 11.04
C GLY A 88 3.91 3.52 11.54
N ARG A 89 4.01 2.53 10.62
CA ARG A 89 4.26 1.10 10.86
C ARG A 89 3.13 0.32 11.55
N GLY A 90 2.44 0.88 12.54
CA GLY A 90 1.26 0.30 13.20
C GLY A 90 1.52 -1.05 13.91
N VAL A 91 2.74 -1.33 14.39
CA VAL A 91 3.03 -2.53 15.17
C VAL A 91 2.47 -2.41 16.59
N PHE A 92 2.11 -3.55 17.20
CA PHE A 92 1.69 -3.58 18.60
C PHE A 92 2.93 -3.61 19.51
N PRO A 93 3.20 -2.53 20.28
CA PRO A 93 4.45 -2.38 21.01
C PRO A 93 4.63 -3.42 22.12
N ASN A 94 3.53 -3.85 22.74
CA ASN A 94 3.51 -4.77 23.89
C ASN A 94 3.44 -6.25 23.50
N LEU A 95 3.26 -6.55 22.20
CA LEU A 95 3.29 -7.92 21.69
C LEU A 95 4.67 -8.23 21.11
N SER A 96 5.12 -9.47 21.27
CA SER A 96 6.32 -9.98 20.62
C SER A 96 6.17 -9.97 19.09
N VAL A 97 7.29 -10.09 18.36
CA VAL A 97 7.28 -10.24 16.90
C VAL A 97 6.39 -11.42 16.49
N ARG A 98 6.54 -12.57 17.17
CA ARG A 98 5.72 -13.76 16.93
C ARG A 98 4.22 -13.47 17.10
N GLU A 99 3.84 -12.89 18.22
CA GLU A 99 2.44 -12.56 18.50
C GLU A 99 1.87 -11.55 17.50
N ASN A 100 2.62 -10.50 17.16
CA ASN A 100 2.24 -9.54 16.12
C ASN A 100 1.93 -10.21 14.78
N LEU A 101 2.67 -11.24 14.39
CA LEU A 101 2.47 -11.97 13.13
C LEU A 101 1.30 -12.95 13.23
N VAL A 102 1.30 -13.80 14.27
CA VAL A 102 0.33 -14.89 14.42
C VAL A 102 -1.10 -14.35 14.57
N MET A 103 -1.30 -13.25 15.29
CA MET A 103 -2.64 -12.65 15.44
C MET A 103 -3.25 -12.17 14.11
N CYS A 104 -2.43 -11.91 13.09
CA CYS A 104 -2.89 -11.50 11.76
C CYS A 104 -3.10 -12.69 10.81
N ALA A 105 -2.64 -13.89 11.20
CA ALA A 105 -2.65 -15.06 10.35
C ALA A 105 -4.06 -15.51 10.00
N ARG A 106 -4.38 -15.53 8.70
CA ARG A 106 -5.65 -16.04 8.19
C ARG A 106 -5.49 -16.48 6.74
N PRO A 107 -6.38 -17.38 6.25
CA PRO A 107 -6.45 -17.64 4.81
C PRO A 107 -6.92 -16.39 4.07
N GLY A 108 -6.47 -16.24 2.84
CA GLY A 108 -6.99 -15.23 1.92
C GLY A 108 -8.42 -15.54 1.47
N PRO A 109 -9.07 -14.62 0.71
CA PRO A 109 -10.48 -14.78 0.32
C PRO A 109 -10.80 -16.05 -0.47
N GLY A 110 -9.81 -16.59 -1.23
CA GLY A 110 -9.92 -17.85 -1.95
C GLY A 110 -9.48 -19.09 -1.15
N GLY A 111 -9.21 -18.94 0.16
CA GLY A 111 -8.69 -20.02 1.02
C GLY A 111 -7.20 -20.24 0.92
N GLN A 112 -6.48 -19.44 0.08
CA GLN A 112 -5.03 -19.55 -0.10
C GLN A 112 -4.27 -19.23 1.21
N ARG A 113 -3.12 -19.92 1.41
CA ARG A 113 -2.23 -19.77 2.58
C ARG A 113 -0.77 -19.71 2.13
N ASP A 114 -0.49 -18.91 1.10
CA ASP A 114 0.83 -18.80 0.49
C ASP A 114 1.82 -18.06 1.38
N TRP A 115 1.32 -17.09 2.17
CA TRP A 115 2.10 -16.37 3.15
C TRP A 115 1.89 -16.96 4.55
N THR A 116 2.70 -17.97 4.85
CA THR A 116 2.78 -18.59 6.18
C THR A 116 3.77 -17.87 7.06
N PHE A 117 3.76 -18.18 8.36
CA PHE A 117 4.74 -17.67 9.32
C PHE A 117 6.17 -17.97 8.86
N GLU A 118 6.44 -19.20 8.42
CA GLU A 118 7.73 -19.65 7.94
C GLU A 118 8.20 -18.87 6.71
N ARG A 119 7.27 -18.60 5.77
CA ARG A 119 7.59 -17.79 4.59
C ARG A 119 7.92 -16.36 4.97
N VAL A 120 7.17 -15.75 5.89
CA VAL A 120 7.47 -14.38 6.39
C VAL A 120 8.84 -14.36 7.08
N MET A 121 9.21 -15.38 7.87
CA MET A 121 10.53 -15.48 8.50
C MET A 121 11.65 -15.64 7.46
N HIS A 122 11.41 -16.41 6.41
CA HIS A 122 12.35 -16.53 5.29
C HIS A 122 12.54 -15.22 4.53
N THR A 123 11.45 -14.47 4.32
CA THR A 123 11.47 -13.18 3.63
C THR A 123 12.15 -12.08 4.45
N PHE A 124 11.99 -12.12 5.78
CA PHE A 124 12.57 -11.18 6.73
C PHE A 124 13.45 -11.86 7.79
N PRO A 125 14.67 -12.35 7.43
CA PRO A 125 15.53 -13.10 8.36
C PRO A 125 15.85 -12.34 9.65
N ARG A 126 15.96 -11.01 9.60
CA ARG A 126 16.22 -10.19 10.79
C ARG A 126 15.13 -10.31 11.86
N LEU A 127 13.88 -10.57 11.48
CA LEU A 127 12.80 -10.80 12.45
C LEU A 127 12.94 -12.14 13.17
N THR A 128 13.61 -13.12 12.57
CA THR A 128 13.84 -14.43 13.18
C THR A 128 14.68 -14.32 14.45
N GLU A 129 15.66 -13.43 14.46
CA GLU A 129 16.52 -13.18 15.63
C GLU A 129 15.80 -12.39 16.74
N ARG A 130 14.62 -11.86 16.45
CA ARG A 130 13.84 -10.96 17.32
C ARG A 130 12.48 -11.51 17.71
N LEU A 131 12.20 -12.81 17.49
CA LEU A 131 10.88 -13.41 17.64
C LEU A 131 10.20 -13.14 18.98
N ASP A 132 10.96 -13.15 20.05
CA ASP A 132 10.46 -12.97 21.41
C ASP A 132 10.59 -11.53 21.92
N HIS A 133 11.16 -10.62 21.10
CA HIS A 133 11.24 -9.19 21.44
C HIS A 133 9.90 -8.50 21.22
N GLY A 134 9.53 -7.61 22.13
CA GLY A 134 8.36 -6.73 21.98
C GLY A 134 8.53 -5.75 20.80
N GLY A 135 7.43 -5.38 20.16
CA GLY A 135 7.44 -4.46 19.02
C GLY A 135 8.14 -3.13 19.30
N GLN A 136 8.10 -2.64 20.54
CA GLN A 136 8.79 -1.42 20.96
C GLN A 136 10.32 -1.57 21.06
N GLN A 137 10.85 -2.79 21.13
CA GLN A 137 12.28 -3.07 21.22
C GLN A 137 12.96 -3.18 19.86
N LEU A 138 12.16 -3.14 18.79
CA LEU A 138 12.64 -3.24 17.42
C LEU A 138 13.13 -1.88 16.92
N SER A 139 14.18 -1.93 16.08
CA SER A 139 14.58 -0.78 15.27
C SER A 139 13.46 -0.36 14.30
N GLY A 140 13.53 0.86 13.79
CA GLY A 140 12.55 1.35 12.82
C GLY A 140 12.41 0.48 11.58
N GLY A 141 13.51 -0.08 11.10
CA GLY A 141 13.50 -1.01 9.96
C GLY A 141 12.86 -2.35 10.28
N GLU A 142 13.16 -2.93 11.45
CA GLU A 142 12.54 -4.17 11.91
C GLU A 142 11.04 -4.00 12.15
N GLN A 143 10.61 -2.85 12.69
CA GLN A 143 9.18 -2.53 12.83
C GLN A 143 8.48 -2.44 11.47
N GLN A 144 9.16 -1.88 10.46
CA GLN A 144 8.61 -1.80 9.10
C GLN A 144 8.49 -3.19 8.46
N MET A 145 9.52 -4.03 8.61
CA MET A 145 9.48 -5.43 8.16
C MET A 145 8.35 -6.21 8.85
N LEU A 146 8.17 -5.99 10.15
CA LEU A 146 7.09 -6.60 10.93
C LEU A 146 5.72 -6.13 10.43
N SER A 147 5.55 -4.84 10.13
CA SER A 147 4.31 -4.28 9.57
C SER A 147 3.95 -4.91 8.22
N ILE A 148 4.94 -5.04 7.32
CA ILE A 148 4.75 -5.70 6.03
C ILE A 148 4.42 -7.19 6.25
N GLY A 149 5.17 -7.88 7.11
CA GLY A 149 4.94 -9.29 7.46
C GLY A 149 3.51 -9.52 7.98
N ARG A 150 3.02 -8.66 8.86
CA ARG A 150 1.63 -8.72 9.37
C ARG A 150 0.59 -8.60 8.26
N ALA A 151 0.79 -7.68 7.33
CA ALA A 151 -0.11 -7.53 6.18
C ALA A 151 -0.08 -8.77 5.27
N LEU A 152 1.09 -9.35 5.03
CA LEU A 152 1.27 -10.58 4.24
C LEU A 152 0.62 -11.80 4.90
N MET A 153 0.68 -11.93 6.24
CA MET A 153 0.03 -13.01 7.00
C MET A 153 -1.50 -13.05 6.81
N THR A 154 -2.09 -11.98 6.28
CA THR A 154 -3.53 -11.98 5.90
C THR A 154 -3.78 -12.62 4.54
N ASN A 155 -2.75 -13.06 3.80
CA ASN A 155 -2.82 -13.58 2.45
C ASN A 155 -3.64 -12.69 1.51
N PRO A 156 -3.20 -11.41 1.30
CA PRO A 156 -3.99 -10.44 0.57
C PRO A 156 -3.95 -10.67 -0.95
N LEU A 157 -4.98 -10.19 -1.65
CA LEU A 157 -5.00 -10.07 -3.11
C LEU A 157 -4.41 -8.73 -3.58
N LEU A 158 -4.51 -7.70 -2.72
CA LEU A 158 -3.93 -6.37 -2.91
C LEU A 158 -3.18 -5.98 -1.65
N LEU A 159 -1.92 -5.57 -1.78
CA LEU A 159 -1.15 -4.97 -0.71
C LEU A 159 -0.96 -3.47 -0.98
N ILE A 160 -1.39 -2.63 -0.04
CA ILE A 160 -1.19 -1.18 -0.06
C ILE A 160 -0.03 -0.84 0.86
N LEU A 161 0.98 -0.15 0.33
CA LEU A 161 2.18 0.30 1.02
C LEU A 161 2.20 1.83 1.03
N ASP A 162 1.95 2.44 2.18
CA ASP A 162 1.88 3.90 2.34
C ASP A 162 3.15 4.40 3.04
N GLU A 163 4.08 4.98 2.24
CA GLU A 163 5.38 5.52 2.66
C GLU A 163 6.25 4.49 3.45
N ALA A 164 6.32 3.26 2.91
CA ALA A 164 6.94 2.11 3.59
C ALA A 164 8.46 2.25 3.82
N THR A 165 9.15 3.20 3.17
CA THR A 165 10.61 3.37 3.33
C THR A 165 10.99 4.65 4.06
N GLU A 166 10.02 5.46 4.51
CA GLU A 166 10.28 6.75 5.13
C GLU A 166 11.08 6.62 6.44
N GLY A 167 12.12 7.46 6.57
CA GLY A 167 12.93 7.56 7.77
C GLY A 167 13.80 6.34 8.06
N LEU A 168 14.03 5.46 7.08
CA LEU A 168 14.82 4.26 7.24
C LEU A 168 16.24 4.42 6.68
N ALA A 169 17.17 3.64 7.24
CA ALA A 169 18.55 3.60 6.76
C ALA A 169 18.61 3.02 5.32
N PRO A 170 19.57 3.47 4.46
CA PRO A 170 19.62 3.09 3.06
C PRO A 170 19.65 1.58 2.80
N LEU A 171 20.34 0.80 3.62
CA LEU A 171 20.37 -0.67 3.49
C LEU A 171 19.02 -1.33 3.78
N VAL A 172 18.25 -0.78 4.72
CA VAL A 172 16.89 -1.25 5.03
C VAL A 172 15.94 -0.90 3.90
N VAL A 173 16.07 0.31 3.33
CA VAL A 173 15.31 0.72 2.16
C VAL A 173 15.52 -0.25 0.99
N GLN A 174 16.78 -0.61 0.70
CA GLN A 174 17.10 -1.59 -0.36
C GLN A 174 16.46 -2.96 -0.08
N GLU A 175 16.49 -3.42 1.17
CA GLU A 175 15.88 -4.69 1.57
C GLU A 175 14.36 -4.66 1.40
N ILE A 176 13.69 -3.58 1.78
CA ILE A 176 12.24 -3.43 1.59
C ILE A 176 11.88 -3.44 0.10
N TRP A 177 12.62 -2.73 -0.76
CA TRP A 177 12.36 -2.76 -2.20
C TRP A 177 12.58 -4.14 -2.81
N ARG A 178 13.60 -4.89 -2.35
CA ARG A 178 13.79 -6.30 -2.74
C ARG A 178 12.55 -7.14 -2.38
N VAL A 179 12.05 -7.00 -1.16
CA VAL A 179 10.85 -7.72 -0.69
C VAL A 179 9.60 -7.31 -1.49
N ILE A 180 9.44 -6.03 -1.81
CA ILE A 180 8.34 -5.57 -2.70
C ILE A 180 8.41 -6.30 -4.05
N GLY A 181 9.60 -6.48 -4.61
CA GLY A 181 9.80 -7.27 -5.83
C GLY A 181 9.37 -8.74 -5.68
N GLU A 182 9.70 -9.38 -4.55
CA GLU A 182 9.24 -10.75 -4.23
C GLU A 182 7.72 -10.84 -4.11
N ILE A 183 7.08 -9.89 -3.43
CA ILE A 183 5.63 -9.82 -3.26
C ILE A 183 4.94 -9.72 -4.63
N ARG A 184 5.43 -8.84 -5.50
CA ARG A 184 4.93 -8.72 -6.87
C ARG A 184 5.09 -10.03 -7.65
N GLY A 185 6.26 -10.66 -7.53
CA GLY A 185 6.53 -11.97 -8.16
C GLY A 185 5.60 -13.09 -7.68
N SER A 186 4.98 -12.95 -6.51
CA SER A 186 3.97 -13.90 -6.00
C SER A 186 2.55 -13.68 -6.56
N GLY A 187 2.34 -12.67 -7.42
CA GLY A 187 1.05 -12.39 -8.04
C GLY A 187 0.12 -11.50 -7.21
N ILE A 188 0.56 -10.99 -6.06
CA ILE A 188 -0.19 -10.01 -5.28
C ILE A 188 -0.16 -8.66 -6.01
N ALA A 189 -1.33 -8.06 -6.24
CA ALA A 189 -1.40 -6.69 -6.73
C ALA A 189 -0.87 -5.73 -5.66
N THR A 190 -0.22 -4.63 -6.07
CA THR A 190 0.32 -3.66 -5.11
C THR A 190 -0.09 -2.24 -5.46
N LEU A 191 -0.37 -1.43 -4.43
CA LEU A 191 -0.44 0.03 -4.50
C LEU A 191 0.70 0.60 -3.66
N ILE A 192 1.62 1.32 -4.30
CA ILE A 192 2.85 1.79 -3.66
C ILE A 192 2.88 3.31 -3.64
N VAL A 193 2.99 3.87 -2.44
CA VAL A 193 3.28 5.28 -2.19
C VAL A 193 4.65 5.37 -1.54
N ASP A 194 5.53 6.17 -2.11
CA ASP A 194 6.84 6.46 -1.52
C ASP A 194 7.34 7.82 -1.99
N ARG A 195 8.27 8.41 -1.26
CA ARG A 195 8.89 9.70 -1.60
C ARG A 195 9.78 9.62 -2.83
N SER A 196 10.41 8.47 -3.07
CA SER A 196 11.26 8.25 -4.22
C SER A 196 10.45 7.88 -5.45
N ALA A 197 10.01 8.86 -6.22
CA ALA A 197 9.31 8.63 -7.48
C ALA A 197 10.08 7.69 -8.41
N ARG A 198 11.42 7.80 -8.45
CA ARG A 198 12.29 6.92 -9.23
C ARG A 198 12.12 5.46 -8.80
N MET A 199 12.13 5.17 -7.49
CA MET A 199 11.97 3.81 -6.98
C MET A 199 10.56 3.28 -7.21
N VAL A 200 9.54 4.14 -7.03
CA VAL A 200 8.15 3.77 -7.33
C VAL A 200 8.02 3.38 -8.80
N LEU A 201 8.44 4.24 -9.73
CA LEU A 201 8.33 3.98 -11.17
C LEU A 201 9.15 2.76 -11.62
N ALA A 202 10.31 2.50 -11.00
CA ALA A 202 11.11 1.32 -11.29
C ALA A 202 10.46 0.02 -10.81
N ASN A 203 9.54 0.09 -9.85
CA ASN A 203 8.91 -1.07 -9.21
C ASN A 203 7.40 -1.15 -9.44
N THR A 204 6.83 -0.40 -10.38
CA THR A 204 5.39 -0.45 -10.72
C THR A 204 5.18 -0.57 -12.22
N ASP A 205 4.02 -1.09 -12.62
CA ASP A 205 3.63 -1.25 -14.03
C ASP A 205 2.98 0.03 -14.55
N HIS A 206 2.18 0.66 -13.71
CA HIS A 206 1.49 1.92 -13.98
C HIS A 206 1.69 2.87 -12.82
N ALA A 207 1.52 4.17 -13.07
CA ALA A 207 1.49 5.15 -12.00
C ALA A 207 0.46 6.26 -12.28
N VAL A 208 -0.01 6.86 -11.20
CA VAL A 208 -0.84 8.06 -11.20
C VAL A 208 -0.18 9.14 -10.36
N VAL A 209 -0.27 10.39 -10.79
CA VAL A 209 0.23 11.55 -10.06
C VAL A 209 -0.95 12.35 -9.54
N LEU A 210 -0.94 12.56 -8.23
CA LEU A 210 -1.96 13.34 -7.53
C LEU A 210 -1.45 14.75 -7.25
N GLU A 211 -2.22 15.77 -7.62
CA GLU A 211 -2.00 17.15 -7.25
C GLU A 211 -3.29 17.78 -6.72
N LYS A 212 -3.23 18.39 -5.54
CA LYS A 212 -4.38 19.06 -4.88
C LYS A 212 -5.68 18.21 -4.88
N GLY A 213 -5.51 16.91 -4.65
CA GLY A 213 -6.63 15.96 -4.58
C GLY A 213 -7.18 15.49 -5.92
N GLN A 214 -6.54 15.80 -7.04
CA GLN A 214 -6.92 15.38 -8.38
C GLN A 214 -5.83 14.54 -9.04
N VAL A 215 -6.21 13.60 -9.89
CA VAL A 215 -5.28 12.90 -10.77
C VAL A 215 -4.96 13.80 -11.96
N VAL A 216 -3.70 14.25 -12.04
CA VAL A 216 -3.25 15.17 -13.10
C VAL A 216 -2.44 14.48 -14.19
N LEU A 217 -1.85 13.32 -13.90
CA LEU A 217 -1.11 12.52 -14.86
C LEU A 217 -1.27 11.04 -14.53
N GLN A 218 -1.42 10.18 -15.55
CA GLN A 218 -1.47 8.73 -15.40
C GLN A 218 -0.96 8.04 -16.67
N GLY A 219 -0.37 6.86 -16.49
CA GLY A 219 0.16 6.07 -17.61
C GLY A 219 0.95 4.88 -17.14
N THR A 220 1.65 4.22 -18.05
CA THR A 220 2.65 3.21 -17.66
C THR A 220 3.81 3.87 -16.92
N SER A 221 4.39 3.17 -15.96
CA SER A 221 5.55 3.69 -15.21
C SER A 221 6.71 4.04 -16.14
N ARG A 222 6.86 3.31 -17.25
CA ARG A 222 7.88 3.58 -18.28
C ARG A 222 7.63 4.89 -19.01
N GLU A 223 6.37 5.16 -19.40
CA GLU A 223 6.00 6.43 -20.08
C GLU A 223 6.21 7.63 -19.16
N LEU A 224 5.84 7.49 -17.88
CA LEU A 224 6.05 8.56 -16.90
C LEU A 224 7.54 8.78 -16.63
N ALA A 225 8.32 7.72 -16.49
CA ALA A 225 9.77 7.82 -16.28
C ALA A 225 10.50 8.48 -17.46
N ALA A 226 9.92 8.42 -18.66
CA ALA A 226 10.46 9.09 -19.86
C ALA A 226 10.13 10.60 -19.91
N GLN A 227 9.38 11.14 -18.92
CA GLN A 227 8.97 12.54 -18.82
C GLN A 227 9.54 13.21 -17.54
N PRO A 228 10.85 13.25 -17.33
CA PRO A 228 11.47 13.69 -16.08
C PRO A 228 11.13 15.16 -15.74
N GLU A 229 11.05 16.04 -16.74
CA GLU A 229 10.74 17.46 -16.55
C GLU A 229 9.31 17.67 -16.03
N ALA A 230 8.34 16.98 -16.64
CA ALA A 230 6.93 17.04 -16.19
C ALA A 230 6.76 16.48 -14.76
N LEU A 231 7.45 15.36 -14.47
CA LEU A 231 7.45 14.80 -13.13
C LEU A 231 8.13 15.71 -12.10
N ALA A 232 9.29 16.31 -12.46
CA ALA A 232 10.00 17.24 -11.58
C ALA A 232 9.12 18.44 -11.21
N GLN A 233 8.40 19.01 -12.19
CA GLN A 233 7.47 20.11 -11.96
C GLN A 233 6.32 19.71 -11.01
N LEU A 234 5.70 18.54 -11.22
CA LEU A 234 4.58 18.06 -10.41
C LEU A 234 5.00 17.59 -9.00
N LEU A 235 6.19 17.00 -8.88
CA LEU A 235 6.69 16.44 -7.62
C LEU A 235 7.55 17.43 -6.83
N GLY A 236 8.01 18.50 -7.45
CA GLY A 236 8.81 19.55 -6.81
C GLY A 236 10.24 19.10 -6.46
N VAL A 237 10.85 18.30 -7.33
CA VAL A 237 12.23 17.77 -7.22
C VAL A 237 13.03 18.14 -8.44
#